data_d28d2b55b641a36bb54a08c272df7077
#
_entry.id   d28d2b55b641a36bb54a08c272df7077
#
_cell.length_a   1.000
_cell.length_b   1.000
_cell.length_c   1.000
_cell.angle_alpha   90.00
_cell.angle_beta   90.00
_cell.angle_gamma   90.00
#
_symmetry.space_group_name_H-M   'P 1'
#
loop_
_entity.id
_entity.type
_entity.pdbx_description
1 polymer ?
#
loop_
_entity_poly.entity_id
_entity_poly.type
_entity_poly.pdbx_seq_one_letter_code
_entity_poly.pdbx_strand_id
1 'polypeptide(L)'
;MCSSDLVKKYVYSVRKSDKNDSTTDKMNLLLIMPRPILRFAMRVLRWLEYHGRYPKALMYDDPYYSSVFLSNLGSIKMSADYHHLANWGTNSIFVIIGEMKPMPFYAADGSVSVREALKLSLTIDERIADGFYFANSIKILKKLFECPELIERPLNEPIEL
;
A
#
# COMPACT_ATOMS: atom_id res chain seq x y z
N MET A 1 8.24 17.37 -15.35
CA MET A 1 8.93 16.23 -14.71
C MET A 1 7.86 15.24 -14.32
N CYS A 2 7.90 14.02 -14.85
CA CYS A 2 6.85 13.04 -14.60
C CYS A 2 6.89 12.56 -13.14
N SER A 3 5.73 12.31 -12.54
CA SER A 3 5.63 11.82 -11.14
C SER A 3 6.43 10.53 -10.92
N SER A 4 6.52 9.67 -11.94
CA SER A 4 7.32 8.44 -11.93
C SER A 4 8.83 8.69 -11.76
N ASP A 5 9.36 9.78 -12.30
CA ASP A 5 10.79 10.10 -12.20
C ASP A 5 11.18 10.60 -10.82
N LEU A 6 10.25 11.32 -10.16
CA LEU A 6 10.41 11.72 -8.77
C LEU A 6 10.45 10.50 -7.84
N VAL A 7 9.53 9.57 -8.03
CA VAL A 7 9.48 8.33 -7.24
C VAL A 7 10.74 7.50 -7.46
N LYS A 8 11.17 7.30 -8.72
CA LYS A 8 12.42 6.58 -9.04
C LYS A 8 13.64 7.24 -8.38
N LYS A 9 13.75 8.57 -8.48
CA LYS A 9 14.85 9.33 -7.87
C LYS A 9 14.86 9.20 -6.35
N TYR A 10 13.67 9.27 -5.72
CA TYR A 10 13.53 9.10 -4.27
C TYR A 10 13.93 7.68 -3.83
N VAL A 11 13.39 6.64 -4.46
CA VAL A 11 13.72 5.23 -4.18
C VAL A 11 15.22 4.96 -4.38
N TYR A 12 15.82 5.50 -5.45
CA TYR A 12 17.24 5.36 -5.70
C TYR A 12 18.11 6.06 -4.63
N SER A 13 17.71 7.26 -4.20
CA SER A 13 18.43 7.99 -3.14
C SER A 13 18.37 7.27 -1.80
N VAL A 14 17.22 6.70 -1.44
CA VAL A 14 17.04 5.92 -0.20
C VAL A 14 17.86 4.64 -0.24
N ARG A 15 17.86 3.90 -1.37
CA ARG A 15 18.66 2.66 -1.51
C ARG A 15 20.18 2.90 -1.49
N LYS A 16 20.64 4.05 -1.97
CA LYS A 16 22.08 4.38 -2.07
C LYS A 16 22.61 5.08 -0.82
N SER A 17 21.73 5.74 -0.06
CA SER A 17 22.12 6.33 1.21
C SER A 17 22.01 5.29 2.31
N ASP A 18 23.10 5.02 3.02
CA ASP A 18 23.08 4.29 4.32
C ASP A 18 22.36 5.09 5.43
N LYS A 19 21.67 6.16 5.05
CA LYS A 19 20.87 6.97 5.97
C LYS A 19 19.54 6.25 6.23
N ASN A 20 19.31 5.98 7.50
CA ASN A 20 18.00 5.56 7.98
C ASN A 20 16.92 6.52 7.47
N ASP A 21 15.80 5.98 7.08
CA ASP A 21 14.60 6.76 6.76
C ASP A 21 14.19 7.61 7.99
N SER A 22 13.62 8.79 7.76
CA SER A 22 13.16 9.70 8.83
C SER A 22 12.23 9.00 9.83
N THR A 23 11.47 8.02 9.37
CA THR A 23 10.63 7.15 10.20
C THR A 23 11.45 6.28 11.15
N THR A 24 12.56 5.71 10.66
CA THR A 24 13.48 4.89 11.48
C THR A 24 14.17 5.73 12.55
N ASP A 25 14.57 6.97 12.24
CA ASP A 25 15.19 7.87 13.21
C ASP A 25 14.20 8.30 14.31
N LYS A 26 12.93 8.56 13.94
CA LYS A 26 11.86 8.82 14.91
C LYS A 26 11.59 7.60 15.80
N MET A 27 11.60 6.40 15.25
CA MET A 27 11.46 5.14 16.01
C MET A 27 12.63 4.92 16.96
N ASN A 28 13.87 5.17 16.54
CA ASN A 28 15.06 5.04 17.37
C ASN A 28 14.99 6.02 18.58
N LEU A 29 14.52 7.25 18.34
CA LEU A 29 14.29 8.21 19.43
C LEU A 29 13.25 7.71 20.45
N LEU A 30 12.19 7.06 19.98
CA LEU A 30 11.17 6.47 20.84
C LEU A 30 11.70 5.29 21.67
N LEU A 31 12.64 4.50 21.14
CA LEU A 31 13.25 3.37 21.85
C LEU A 31 14.12 3.77 23.03
N ILE A 32 14.65 4.99 23.04
CA ILE A 32 15.46 5.54 24.14
C ILE A 32 14.59 5.97 25.32
N MET A 33 13.28 6.19 25.09
CA MET A 33 12.37 6.69 26.12
C MET A 33 11.99 5.58 27.12
N PRO A 34 11.96 5.88 28.45
CA PRO A 34 11.43 4.97 29.45
C PRO A 34 9.98 4.54 29.12
N ARG A 35 9.67 3.27 29.29
CA ARG A 35 8.36 2.68 28.95
C ARG A 35 7.14 3.45 29.47
N PRO A 36 7.11 3.98 30.73
CA PRO A 36 5.94 4.71 31.22
C PRO A 36 5.71 6.02 30.47
N ILE A 37 6.81 6.74 30.12
CA ILE A 37 6.75 7.98 29.34
C ILE A 37 6.27 7.67 27.91
N LEU A 38 6.81 6.63 27.30
CA LEU A 38 6.38 6.19 25.97
C LEU A 38 4.89 5.82 25.93
N ARG A 39 4.39 5.07 26.94
CA ARG A 39 2.97 4.73 27.05
C ARG A 39 2.09 5.97 27.20
N PHE A 40 2.51 6.94 27.98
CA PHE A 40 1.79 8.20 28.15
C PHE A 40 1.76 9.00 26.83
N ALA A 41 2.91 9.17 26.17
CA ALA A 41 3.02 9.86 24.89
C ALA A 41 2.13 9.21 23.81
N MET A 42 2.17 7.86 23.69
CA MET A 42 1.32 7.13 22.75
C MET A 42 -0.17 7.26 23.05
N ARG A 43 -0.55 7.34 24.33
CA ARG A 43 -1.95 7.60 24.72
C ARG A 43 -2.40 8.99 24.31
N VAL A 44 -1.56 9.99 24.51
CA VAL A 44 -1.84 11.37 24.10
C VAL A 44 -1.93 11.47 22.57
N LEU A 45 -1.01 10.84 21.83
CA LEU A 45 -1.03 10.86 20.37
C LEU A 45 -2.29 10.17 19.81
N ARG A 46 -2.70 9.03 20.39
CA ARG A 46 -3.97 8.37 19.99
C ARG A 46 -5.20 9.21 20.30
N TRP A 47 -5.18 9.92 21.42
CA TRP A 47 -6.26 10.83 21.77
C TRP A 47 -6.34 12.01 20.79
N LEU A 48 -5.19 12.59 20.42
CA LEU A 48 -5.11 13.65 19.41
C LEU A 48 -5.58 13.15 18.02
N GLU A 49 -5.18 11.95 17.64
CA GLU A 49 -5.60 11.31 16.40
C GLU A 49 -7.11 11.12 16.35
N TYR A 50 -7.69 10.56 17.41
CA TYR A 50 -9.14 10.37 17.53
C TYR A 50 -9.93 11.69 17.41
N HIS A 51 -9.38 12.79 17.89
CA HIS A 51 -9.99 14.12 17.79
C HIS A 51 -9.61 14.90 16.52
N GLY A 52 -8.92 14.26 15.57
CA GLY A 52 -8.49 14.91 14.33
C GLY A 52 -7.47 16.04 14.52
N ARG A 53 -6.75 16.06 15.65
CA ARG A 53 -5.75 17.09 16.02
C ARG A 53 -4.33 16.57 16.01
N TYR A 54 -4.08 15.50 15.28
CA TYR A 54 -2.74 14.95 15.18
C TYR A 54 -1.76 15.93 14.55
N PRO A 55 -0.52 16.06 15.06
CA PRO A 55 0.46 17.02 14.56
C PRO A 55 0.83 16.76 13.11
N LYS A 56 0.60 17.75 12.22
CA LYS A 56 0.87 17.63 10.77
C LYS A 56 2.33 17.30 10.48
N ALA A 57 3.27 17.76 11.31
CA ALA A 57 4.69 17.46 11.17
C ALA A 57 5.01 15.95 11.34
N LEU A 58 4.20 15.22 12.11
CA LEU A 58 4.34 13.76 12.25
C LEU A 58 3.59 12.99 11.15
N MET A 59 2.52 13.58 10.59
CA MET A 59 1.75 12.97 9.49
C MET A 59 2.51 13.01 8.17
N TYR A 60 3.25 14.08 7.89
CA TYR A 60 3.77 14.37 6.55
C TYR A 60 4.70 13.27 6.01
N ASP A 61 5.52 12.69 6.87
CA ASP A 61 6.49 11.65 6.49
C ASP A 61 6.01 10.24 6.83
N ASP A 62 4.83 10.09 7.42
CA ASP A 62 4.31 8.80 7.84
C ASP A 62 3.43 8.19 6.73
N PRO A 63 3.87 7.11 6.06
CA PRO A 63 3.10 6.49 4.98
C PRO A 63 1.75 5.91 5.42
N TYR A 64 1.54 5.68 6.71
CA TYR A 64 0.26 5.22 7.25
C TYR A 64 -0.86 6.25 7.20
N TYR A 65 -0.54 7.53 6.91
CA TYR A 65 -1.53 8.58 6.64
C TYR A 65 -1.88 8.73 5.16
N SER A 66 -1.43 7.82 4.31
CA SER A 66 -1.88 7.72 2.91
C SER A 66 -3.21 6.94 2.82
N SER A 67 -4.00 7.18 1.78
CA SER A 67 -5.22 6.39 1.51
C SER A 67 -4.89 4.98 1.05
N VAL A 68 -3.80 4.82 0.28
CA VAL A 68 -3.33 3.55 -0.27
C VAL A 68 -1.85 3.41 0.05
N PHE A 69 -1.48 2.29 0.66
CA PHE A 69 -0.09 1.91 0.89
C PHE A 69 0.32 0.84 -0.12
N LEU A 70 1.38 1.09 -0.86
CA LEU A 70 1.91 0.17 -1.85
C LEU A 70 3.27 -0.38 -1.40
N SER A 71 3.36 -1.69 -1.20
CA SER A 71 4.59 -2.39 -0.83
C SER A 71 5.05 -3.33 -1.93
N ASN A 72 6.31 -3.22 -2.35
CA ASN A 72 6.90 -4.10 -3.35
C ASN A 72 7.83 -5.13 -2.68
N LEU A 73 7.28 -6.29 -2.35
CA LEU A 73 8.02 -7.44 -1.81
C LEU A 73 8.77 -8.22 -2.90
N GLY A 74 8.39 -8.06 -4.16
CA GLY A 74 9.11 -8.69 -5.29
C GLY A 74 10.56 -8.24 -5.39
N SER A 75 10.88 -7.02 -4.91
CA SER A 75 12.27 -6.52 -4.86
C SER A 75 13.18 -7.32 -3.94
N ILE A 76 12.63 -8.04 -2.97
CA ILE A 76 13.31 -8.93 -2.03
C ILE A 76 12.96 -10.41 -2.25
N LYS A 77 12.37 -10.73 -3.40
CA LYS A 77 11.98 -12.09 -3.82
C LYS A 77 11.00 -12.78 -2.86
N MET A 78 10.03 -12.00 -2.34
CA MET A 78 8.96 -12.53 -1.50
C MET A 78 7.63 -12.56 -2.24
N SER A 79 6.82 -13.56 -1.93
CA SER A 79 5.44 -13.67 -2.42
C SER A 79 4.56 -12.58 -1.81
N ALA A 80 3.50 -12.20 -2.53
CA ALA A 80 2.46 -11.33 -1.97
C ALA A 80 1.50 -12.18 -1.12
N ASP A 81 1.67 -12.10 0.20
CA ASP A 81 0.83 -12.79 1.17
C ASP A 81 -0.03 -11.78 1.97
N TYR A 82 -0.75 -12.27 2.97
CA TYR A 82 -1.62 -11.42 3.81
C TYR A 82 -0.83 -10.39 4.59
N HIS A 83 -1.39 -9.19 4.67
CA HIS A 83 -0.86 -8.11 5.48
C HIS A 83 -1.97 -7.50 6.33
N HIS A 84 -1.62 -7.05 7.52
CA HIS A 84 -2.57 -6.32 8.38
C HIS A 84 -2.56 -4.84 8.05
N LEU A 85 -3.74 -4.22 8.11
CA LEU A 85 -3.84 -2.77 8.18
C LEU A 85 -3.33 -2.31 9.55
N ALA A 86 -2.63 -1.19 9.58
CA ALA A 86 -2.17 -0.62 10.84
C ALA A 86 -3.36 -0.06 11.65
N ASN A 87 -3.31 -0.23 12.96
CA ASN A 87 -4.26 0.43 13.89
C ASN A 87 -3.91 1.89 14.15
N TRP A 88 -3.23 2.52 13.21
CA TRP A 88 -2.68 3.86 13.26
C TRP A 88 -2.76 4.50 11.88
N GLY A 89 -3.10 5.79 11.85
CA GLY A 89 -3.21 6.52 10.58
C GLY A 89 -4.55 6.34 9.85
N THR A 90 -4.58 6.73 8.60
CA THR A 90 -5.77 6.73 7.75
C THR A 90 -5.69 5.72 6.60
N ASN A 91 -4.66 4.86 6.59
CA ASN A 91 -4.48 3.90 5.52
C ASN A 91 -5.61 2.86 5.51
N SER A 92 -6.31 2.81 4.39
CA SER A 92 -7.53 2.00 4.22
C SER A 92 -7.34 0.85 3.22
N ILE A 93 -6.33 0.96 2.37
CA ILE A 93 -6.03 -0.05 1.35
C ILE A 93 -4.53 -0.32 1.37
N PHE A 94 -4.16 -1.58 1.59
CA PHE A 94 -2.78 -2.03 1.52
C PHE A 94 -2.61 -2.97 0.33
N VAL A 95 -1.73 -2.59 -0.61
CA VAL A 95 -1.45 -3.35 -1.82
C VAL A 95 -0.03 -3.91 -1.75
N ILE A 96 0.09 -5.22 -1.92
CA ILE A 96 1.39 -5.90 -1.95
C ILE A 96 1.63 -6.43 -3.34
N ILE A 97 2.78 -6.08 -3.91
CA ILE A 97 3.28 -6.61 -5.16
C ILE A 97 4.29 -7.70 -4.83
N GLY A 98 3.98 -8.95 -5.21
CA GLY A 98 4.87 -10.09 -5.03
C GLY A 98 5.96 -10.18 -6.10
N GLU A 99 6.81 -11.20 -5.99
CA GLU A 99 7.81 -11.51 -7.00
C GLU A 99 7.16 -11.96 -8.31
N MET A 100 7.80 -11.66 -9.43
CA MET A 100 7.47 -12.21 -10.74
C MET A 100 8.07 -13.61 -10.85
N LYS A 101 7.22 -14.59 -11.15
CA LYS A 101 7.63 -15.98 -11.29
C LYS A 101 6.74 -16.75 -12.29
N PRO A 102 7.24 -17.84 -12.89
CA PRO A 102 6.41 -18.71 -13.72
C PRO A 102 5.25 -19.28 -12.90
N MET A 103 4.02 -19.11 -13.40
CA MET A 103 2.80 -19.63 -12.78
C MET A 103 1.96 -20.40 -13.82
N PRO A 104 1.33 -21.52 -13.42
CA PRO A 104 0.43 -22.26 -14.31
C PRO A 104 -0.91 -21.52 -14.43
N PHE A 105 -1.39 -21.38 -15.66
CA PHE A 105 -2.71 -20.86 -15.98
C PHE A 105 -3.51 -21.96 -16.65
N TYR A 106 -4.70 -22.22 -16.14
CA TYR A 106 -5.64 -23.21 -16.62
C TYR A 106 -6.64 -22.54 -17.56
N ALA A 107 -6.74 -23.01 -18.79
CA ALA A 107 -7.76 -22.57 -19.72
C ALA A 107 -9.06 -23.38 -19.55
N ALA A 108 -10.17 -22.89 -20.12
CA ALA A 108 -11.48 -23.53 -20.01
C ALA A 108 -11.53 -24.92 -20.68
N ASP A 109 -10.66 -25.19 -21.64
CA ASP A 109 -10.48 -26.48 -22.33
C ASP A 109 -9.64 -27.51 -21.55
N GLY A 110 -9.19 -27.15 -20.35
CA GLY A 110 -8.33 -27.98 -19.49
C GLY A 110 -6.85 -27.90 -19.82
N SER A 111 -6.45 -27.13 -20.82
CA SER A 111 -5.03 -26.94 -21.17
C SER A 111 -4.33 -26.09 -20.11
N VAL A 112 -3.04 -26.34 -19.89
CA VAL A 112 -2.22 -25.60 -18.92
C VAL A 112 -1.13 -24.86 -19.67
N SER A 113 -1.04 -23.56 -19.47
CA SER A 113 0.05 -22.73 -19.97
C SER A 113 0.83 -22.11 -18.82
N VAL A 114 2.16 -22.15 -18.89
CA VAL A 114 3.02 -21.49 -17.91
C VAL A 114 3.38 -20.10 -18.43
N ARG A 115 3.10 -19.08 -17.63
CA ARG A 115 3.39 -17.68 -17.97
C ARG A 115 4.08 -16.98 -16.79
N GLU A 116 4.91 -16.00 -17.09
CA GLU A 116 5.43 -15.08 -16.09
C GLU A 116 4.29 -14.24 -15.50
N ALA A 117 4.10 -14.35 -14.21
CA ALA A 117 3.06 -13.60 -13.50
C ALA A 117 3.52 -13.15 -12.13
N LEU A 118 2.95 -12.06 -11.65
CA LEU A 118 3.10 -11.59 -10.30
C LEU A 118 1.76 -11.64 -9.56
N LYS A 119 1.83 -11.94 -8.27
CA LYS A 119 0.66 -11.93 -7.39
C LYS A 119 0.49 -10.54 -6.80
N LEU A 120 -0.72 -9.99 -6.90
CA LEU A 120 -1.13 -8.80 -6.14
C LEU A 120 -2.03 -9.25 -4.99
N SER A 121 -1.71 -8.79 -3.79
CA SER A 121 -2.55 -8.97 -2.60
C SER A 121 -3.09 -7.63 -2.16
N LEU A 122 -4.41 -7.58 -1.89
CA LEU A 122 -5.07 -6.38 -1.39
C LEU A 122 -5.67 -6.68 -0.02
N THR A 123 -5.34 -5.83 0.95
CA THR A 123 -6.03 -5.80 2.24
C THR A 123 -6.80 -4.48 2.30
N ILE A 124 -8.10 -4.57 2.55
CA ILE A 124 -9.04 -3.46 2.45
C ILE A 124 -9.78 -3.33 3.77
N ASP A 125 -10.03 -2.10 4.20
CA ASP A 125 -10.76 -1.80 5.43
C ASP A 125 -12.28 -1.82 5.17
N GLU A 126 -12.95 -2.85 5.64
CA GLU A 126 -14.41 -3.01 5.50
C GLU A 126 -15.23 -1.97 6.29
N ARG A 127 -14.61 -1.15 7.12
CA ARG A 127 -15.27 -0.02 7.79
C ARG A 127 -15.64 1.10 6.80
N ILE A 128 -15.04 1.13 5.62
CA ILE A 128 -15.29 2.15 4.58
C ILE A 128 -16.45 1.74 3.69
N ALA A 129 -16.48 0.47 3.28
CA ALA A 129 -17.48 -0.09 2.40
C ALA A 129 -17.55 -1.61 2.59
N ASP A 130 -18.69 -2.20 2.24
CA ASP A 130 -18.90 -3.63 2.35
C ASP A 130 -18.16 -4.44 1.28
N GLY A 131 -18.11 -5.77 1.48
CA GLY A 131 -17.46 -6.69 0.57
C GLY A 131 -18.07 -6.71 -0.82
N PHE A 132 -19.35 -6.41 -0.98
CA PHE A 132 -20.01 -6.34 -2.28
C PHE A 132 -19.50 -5.16 -3.11
N TYR A 133 -19.38 -3.99 -2.48
CA TYR A 133 -18.80 -2.81 -3.12
C TYR A 133 -17.36 -3.05 -3.56
N PHE A 134 -16.53 -3.64 -2.69
CA PHE A 134 -15.14 -3.96 -3.03
C PHE A 134 -15.03 -5.03 -4.12
N ALA A 135 -15.90 -6.05 -4.13
CA ALA A 135 -15.91 -7.05 -5.19
C ALA A 135 -16.15 -6.42 -6.57
N ASN A 136 -17.05 -5.45 -6.67
CA ASN A 136 -17.28 -4.72 -7.91
C ASN A 136 -16.09 -3.80 -8.28
N SER A 137 -15.49 -3.13 -7.31
CA SER A 137 -14.29 -2.32 -7.53
C SER A 137 -13.12 -3.17 -8.05
N ILE A 138 -12.96 -4.39 -7.54
CA ILE A 138 -11.93 -5.33 -8.02
C ILE A 138 -12.21 -5.79 -9.46
N LYS A 139 -13.48 -5.96 -9.86
CA LYS A 139 -13.81 -6.28 -11.26
C LYS A 139 -13.39 -5.14 -12.20
N ILE A 140 -13.66 -3.88 -11.81
CA ILE A 140 -13.21 -2.72 -12.57
C ILE A 140 -11.69 -2.71 -12.66
N LEU A 141 -10.99 -2.93 -11.55
CA LEU A 141 -9.53 -2.98 -11.53
C LEU A 141 -8.97 -4.07 -12.48
N LYS A 142 -9.57 -5.27 -12.47
CA LYS A 142 -9.18 -6.33 -13.41
C LYS A 142 -9.40 -5.90 -14.86
N LYS A 143 -10.53 -5.28 -15.16
CA LYS A 143 -10.83 -4.76 -16.50
C LYS A 143 -9.81 -3.72 -16.97
N LEU A 144 -9.37 -2.83 -16.07
CA LEU A 144 -8.32 -1.85 -16.35
C LEU A 144 -6.95 -2.50 -16.60
N PHE A 145 -6.64 -3.63 -15.98
CA PHE A 145 -5.44 -4.40 -16.30
C PHE A 145 -5.53 -5.11 -17.64
N GLU A 146 -6.72 -5.58 -18.04
CA GLU A 146 -6.94 -6.23 -19.33
C GLU A 146 -6.94 -5.22 -20.49
N CYS A 147 -7.48 -4.02 -20.25
CA CYS A 147 -7.63 -2.96 -21.23
C CYS A 147 -7.05 -1.65 -20.67
N PRO A 148 -5.71 -1.46 -20.65
CA PRO A 148 -5.07 -0.30 -20.03
C PRO A 148 -5.45 1.05 -20.67
N GLU A 149 -5.86 1.04 -21.93
CA GLU A 149 -6.34 2.23 -22.66
C GLU A 149 -7.59 2.87 -22.02
N LEU A 150 -8.33 2.13 -21.19
CA LEU A 150 -9.47 2.68 -20.45
C LEU A 150 -9.06 3.73 -19.43
N ILE A 151 -7.80 3.72 -18.98
CA ILE A 151 -7.28 4.70 -18.01
C ILE A 151 -7.13 6.09 -18.65
N GLU A 152 -6.98 6.16 -19.98
CA GLU A 152 -6.85 7.43 -20.72
C GLU A 152 -8.20 8.10 -21.00
N ARG A 153 -9.32 7.40 -20.75
CA ARG A 153 -10.67 7.94 -20.93
C ARG A 153 -11.05 8.92 -19.81
N PRO A 154 -11.94 9.87 -20.09
CA PRO A 154 -12.49 10.74 -19.07
C PRO A 154 -13.20 9.94 -17.97
N LEU A 155 -13.02 10.35 -16.70
CA LEU A 155 -13.60 9.67 -15.52
C LEU A 155 -15.13 9.63 -15.47
N ASN A 156 -15.80 10.45 -16.26
CA ASN A 156 -17.26 10.51 -16.36
C ASN A 156 -17.87 9.48 -17.32
N GLU A 157 -17.06 8.76 -18.08
CA GLU A 157 -17.51 7.67 -18.92
C GLU A 157 -17.64 6.37 -18.11
N PRO A 158 -18.84 5.71 -18.12
CA PRO A 158 -19.02 4.45 -17.40
C PRO A 158 -18.14 3.35 -18.05
N ILE A 159 -17.51 2.56 -17.20
CA ILE A 159 -16.81 1.35 -17.63
C ILE A 159 -17.82 0.20 -17.58
N GLU A 160 -18.17 -0.37 -18.72
CA GLU A 160 -18.99 -1.57 -18.79
C GLU A 160 -18.19 -2.78 -18.28
N LEU A 161 -18.79 -3.53 -17.32
CA LEU A 161 -18.21 -4.68 -16.63
C LEU A 161 -18.51 -5.99 -17.34
#